data_3fcc922e289ab8a74b2565b60fab25c3
#
_entry.id   3fcc922e289ab8a74b2565b60fab25c3
#
_cell.length_a   1.000
_cell.length_b   1.000
_cell.length_c   1.000
_cell.angle_alpha   90.00
_cell.angle_beta   90.00
_cell.angle_gamma   90.00
#
_symmetry.space_group_name_H-M   'P 1'
#
loop_
_entity.id
_entity.type
_entity.pdbx_description
1 polymer ?
#
loop_
_entity_poly.entity_id
_entity_poly.type
_entity_poly.pdbx_seq_one_letter_code
_entity_poly.pdbx_strand_id
1 'polypeptide(L)'
;MKVTIYPRNLDNGSTQVNPYIRDFVSALEQEGIVVANPPHKNPLFSLIGRQTDSDAYIFHWLENVPDYKYGMLQTLAALWLLITIKFNRKRIIWFLHNKQPHVARHQWAKKLLTHLLISKSDLIVTHATEGVAVIRNRCRDAESKTLFLHHPTKNRMPAQAANAQTTDTNLLIWGNISRYKGVAEFIRFANEHSLKLKIKVIGKCSSADLFEELKQQANPYISIENRSIRFDELSKEIQKTRYVLVPYAAESVLSSGILMDSLSFGARVIGPNIGSFKDYANEPLLCVHTFDSFSEIAPIANHATRHANPDDYRLFLEKHSWKEFGKAFHYQLQKLTQQ
;
A
#
# COMPACT_ATOMS: atom_id res chain seq x y z
N MET A 1 -7.75 -26.10 2.14
CA MET A 1 -8.41 -25.13 1.25
C MET A 1 -7.48 -24.77 0.11
N LYS A 2 -8.00 -24.67 -1.11
CA LYS A 2 -7.23 -24.31 -2.30
C LYS A 2 -7.68 -22.94 -2.81
N VAL A 3 -6.75 -22.00 -3.04
CA VAL A 3 -7.06 -20.64 -3.47
C VAL A 3 -6.31 -20.25 -4.74
N THR A 4 -6.91 -19.38 -5.54
CA THR A 4 -6.27 -18.72 -6.68
C THR A 4 -6.12 -17.25 -6.39
N ILE A 5 -4.93 -16.66 -6.65
CA ILE A 5 -4.59 -15.26 -6.33
C ILE A 5 -4.29 -14.48 -7.62
N TYR A 6 -4.85 -13.29 -7.73
CA TYR A 6 -4.54 -12.32 -8.77
C TYR A 6 -4.09 -10.98 -8.16
N PRO A 7 -3.04 -10.33 -8.68
CA PRO A 7 -2.14 -10.82 -9.73
C PRO A 7 -1.02 -11.70 -9.16
N ARG A 8 -0.61 -12.71 -9.91
CA ARG A 8 0.66 -13.42 -9.70
C ARG A 8 1.57 -13.21 -10.91
N ASN A 9 2.34 -12.14 -10.86
CA ASN A 9 3.31 -11.82 -11.91
C ASN A 9 4.57 -12.67 -11.76
N LEU A 10 5.21 -13.01 -12.88
CA LEU A 10 6.56 -13.56 -12.85
C LEU A 10 7.51 -12.54 -12.21
N ASP A 11 8.33 -13.00 -11.29
CA ASP A 11 9.42 -12.21 -10.74
C ASP A 11 10.55 -12.16 -11.78
N ASN A 12 10.75 -11.02 -12.40
CA ASN A 12 11.78 -10.81 -13.41
C ASN A 12 13.15 -10.47 -12.78
N GLY A 13 13.32 -10.70 -11.47
CA GLY A 13 14.55 -10.37 -10.74
C GLY A 13 14.79 -8.86 -10.58
N SER A 14 13.85 -8.02 -11.02
CA SER A 14 13.92 -6.58 -10.77
C SER A 14 13.63 -6.30 -9.29
N THR A 15 14.51 -5.58 -8.63
CA THR A 15 14.39 -5.15 -7.23
C THR A 15 13.19 -4.22 -6.98
N GLN A 16 12.36 -3.98 -7.99
CA GLN A 16 11.25 -3.02 -7.98
C GLN A 16 9.85 -3.66 -7.83
N VAL A 17 9.74 -4.99 -7.76
CA VAL A 17 8.44 -5.64 -7.58
C VAL A 17 7.97 -5.43 -6.14
N ASN A 18 6.77 -4.89 -5.98
CA ASN A 18 6.12 -4.80 -4.68
C ASN A 18 6.06 -6.21 -4.04
N PRO A 19 6.73 -6.46 -2.92
CA PRO A 19 6.82 -7.79 -2.32
C PRO A 19 5.49 -8.27 -1.73
N TYR A 20 4.47 -7.43 -1.67
CA TYR A 20 3.20 -7.69 -1.01
C TYR A 20 2.56 -9.02 -1.45
N ILE A 21 2.41 -9.26 -2.76
CA ILE A 21 1.76 -10.51 -3.24
C ILE A 21 2.60 -11.75 -2.89
N ARG A 22 3.92 -11.65 -3.00
CA ARG A 22 4.82 -12.75 -2.63
C ARG A 22 4.72 -13.06 -1.14
N ASP A 23 4.76 -12.05 -0.29
CA ASP A 23 4.68 -12.19 1.16
C ASP A 23 3.27 -12.64 1.58
N PHE A 24 2.22 -12.19 0.90
CA PHE A 24 0.84 -12.65 1.07
C PHE A 24 0.71 -14.15 0.76
N VAL A 25 1.22 -14.61 -0.39
CA VAL A 25 1.23 -16.03 -0.76
C VAL A 25 1.97 -16.84 0.30
N SER A 26 3.17 -16.43 0.70
CA SER A 26 3.96 -17.12 1.73
C SER A 26 3.21 -17.21 3.08
N ALA A 27 2.50 -16.16 3.47
CA ALA A 27 1.70 -16.17 4.70
C ALA A 27 0.54 -17.18 4.64
N LEU A 28 -0.10 -17.34 3.48
CA LEU A 28 -1.17 -18.33 3.29
C LEU A 28 -0.63 -19.76 3.28
N GLU A 29 0.50 -20.00 2.61
CA GLU A 29 1.14 -21.31 2.54
C GLU A 29 1.61 -21.78 3.92
N GLN A 30 2.09 -20.87 4.78
CA GLN A 30 2.43 -21.16 6.18
C GLN A 30 1.22 -21.64 7.02
N GLU A 31 0.02 -21.20 6.66
CA GLU A 31 -1.24 -21.64 7.29
C GLU A 31 -1.84 -22.90 6.59
N GLY A 32 -1.10 -23.58 5.72
CA GLY A 32 -1.54 -24.79 5.03
C GLY A 32 -2.53 -24.54 3.89
N ILE A 33 -2.69 -23.30 3.42
CA ILE A 33 -3.53 -22.97 2.27
C ILE A 33 -2.74 -23.21 0.98
N VAL A 34 -3.31 -23.99 0.07
CA VAL A 34 -2.68 -24.30 -1.22
C VAL A 34 -2.98 -23.19 -2.23
N VAL A 35 -1.96 -22.50 -2.73
CA VAL A 35 -2.10 -21.52 -3.81
C VAL A 35 -1.99 -22.22 -5.16
N ALA A 36 -3.11 -22.31 -5.87
CA ALA A 36 -3.27 -23.18 -7.06
C ALA A 36 -2.58 -22.66 -8.32
N ASN A 37 -2.52 -21.34 -8.50
CA ASN A 37 -2.00 -20.76 -9.73
C ASN A 37 -0.53 -20.35 -9.59
N PRO A 38 0.33 -20.74 -10.56
CA PRO A 38 1.72 -20.26 -10.58
C PRO A 38 1.80 -18.80 -11.05
N PRO A 39 2.94 -18.11 -10.82
CA PRO A 39 3.22 -16.82 -11.45
C PRO A 39 3.18 -16.91 -12.97
N HIS A 40 2.66 -15.84 -13.64
CA HIS A 40 2.50 -15.83 -15.10
C HIS A 40 2.75 -14.44 -15.69
N LYS A 41 3.21 -14.37 -16.98
CA LYS A 41 3.41 -13.09 -17.69
C LYS A 41 2.11 -12.31 -17.88
N ASN A 42 1.00 -13.04 -18.05
CA ASN A 42 -0.35 -12.48 -18.21
C ASN A 42 -1.26 -13.08 -17.13
N PRO A 43 -1.20 -12.60 -15.88
CA PRO A 43 -1.83 -13.25 -14.73
C PRO A 43 -3.34 -13.43 -14.90
N LEU A 44 -4.04 -12.44 -15.50
CA LEU A 44 -5.49 -12.51 -15.67
C LEU A 44 -5.88 -13.61 -16.69
N PHE A 45 -5.25 -13.61 -17.86
CA PHE A 45 -5.55 -14.61 -18.88
C PHE A 45 -5.18 -16.04 -18.46
N SER A 46 -4.20 -16.19 -17.54
CA SER A 46 -3.85 -17.52 -17.01
C SER A 46 -4.95 -18.13 -16.13
N LEU A 47 -5.93 -17.33 -15.72
CA LEU A 47 -7.08 -17.81 -14.91
C LEU A 47 -8.27 -18.27 -15.78
N ILE A 48 -8.27 -17.94 -17.08
CA ILE A 48 -9.33 -18.38 -18.01
C ILE A 48 -9.26 -19.92 -18.16
N GLY A 49 -10.40 -20.58 -18.00
CA GLY A 49 -10.49 -22.04 -18.01
C GLY A 49 -10.20 -22.72 -16.66
N ARG A 50 -9.84 -21.95 -15.61
CA ARG A 50 -9.49 -22.46 -14.27
C ARG A 50 -10.48 -22.08 -13.16
N GLN A 51 -11.72 -21.75 -13.53
CA GLN A 51 -12.73 -21.23 -12.57
C GLN A 51 -13.25 -22.30 -11.59
N THR A 52 -12.85 -23.55 -11.76
CA THR A 52 -13.19 -24.66 -10.87
C THR A 52 -12.02 -25.19 -10.05
N ASP A 53 -10.80 -24.72 -10.34
CA ASP A 53 -9.55 -25.26 -9.77
C ASP A 53 -9.36 -24.94 -8.29
N SER A 54 -10.12 -24.00 -7.75
CA SER A 54 -9.95 -23.49 -6.39
C SER A 54 -11.30 -23.32 -5.69
N ASP A 55 -11.26 -23.30 -4.36
CA ASP A 55 -12.42 -23.04 -3.51
C ASP A 55 -12.74 -21.55 -3.46
N ALA A 56 -11.70 -20.71 -3.50
CA ALA A 56 -11.81 -19.26 -3.48
C ALA A 56 -10.81 -18.57 -4.43
N TYR A 57 -11.22 -17.40 -4.90
CA TYR A 57 -10.46 -16.53 -5.81
C TYR A 57 -10.23 -15.19 -5.13
N ILE A 58 -8.98 -14.82 -4.95
CA ILE A 58 -8.54 -13.62 -4.24
C ILE A 58 -8.02 -12.61 -5.24
N PHE A 59 -8.62 -11.43 -5.26
CA PHE A 59 -8.31 -10.36 -6.22
C PHE A 59 -7.73 -9.13 -5.51
N HIS A 60 -6.55 -8.72 -5.96
CA HIS A 60 -5.92 -7.44 -5.62
C HIS A 60 -5.86 -6.57 -6.88
N TRP A 61 -6.23 -5.30 -6.77
CA TRP A 61 -6.13 -4.31 -7.87
C TRP A 61 -6.83 -4.71 -9.17
N LEU A 62 -7.82 -5.61 -9.15
CA LEU A 62 -8.54 -6.03 -10.37
C LEU A 62 -9.28 -4.86 -11.02
N GLU A 63 -9.72 -3.89 -10.23
CA GLU A 63 -10.36 -2.66 -10.68
C GLU A 63 -9.45 -1.77 -11.55
N ASN A 64 -8.13 -1.97 -11.50
CA ASN A 64 -7.16 -1.20 -12.28
C ASN A 64 -6.85 -1.82 -13.66
N VAL A 65 -7.38 -2.99 -13.95
CA VAL A 65 -7.15 -3.71 -15.21
C VAL A 65 -7.42 -2.86 -16.47
N PRO A 66 -8.43 -1.95 -16.51
CA PRO A 66 -8.66 -1.09 -17.66
C PRO A 66 -7.47 -0.17 -18.03
N ASP A 67 -6.56 0.11 -17.09
CA ASP A 67 -5.39 0.97 -17.33
C ASP A 67 -4.20 0.23 -17.95
N TYR A 68 -4.21 -1.10 -17.95
CA TYR A 68 -3.10 -1.91 -18.44
C TYR A 68 -3.09 -2.01 -19.97
N LYS A 69 -2.00 -2.53 -20.52
CA LYS A 69 -1.90 -2.83 -21.94
C LYS A 69 -3.05 -3.79 -22.34
N TYR A 70 -3.79 -3.46 -23.41
CA TYR A 70 -5.02 -4.16 -23.80
C TYR A 70 -6.12 -4.14 -22.71
N GLY A 71 -6.21 -3.06 -21.94
CA GLY A 71 -7.05 -2.94 -20.75
C GLY A 71 -8.52 -3.27 -20.99
N MET A 72 -9.10 -2.88 -22.14
CA MET A 72 -10.50 -3.20 -22.47
C MET A 72 -10.73 -4.69 -22.68
N LEU A 73 -9.82 -5.39 -23.37
CA LEU A 73 -9.89 -6.85 -23.54
C LEU A 73 -9.72 -7.55 -22.18
N GLN A 74 -8.78 -7.08 -21.35
CA GLN A 74 -8.62 -7.59 -19.99
C GLN A 74 -9.84 -7.30 -19.11
N THR A 75 -10.52 -6.16 -19.32
CA THR A 75 -11.77 -5.86 -18.60
C THR A 75 -12.86 -6.87 -18.95
N LEU A 76 -13.06 -7.17 -20.24
CA LEU A 76 -14.02 -8.20 -20.66
C LEU A 76 -13.68 -9.58 -20.08
N ALA A 77 -12.40 -9.96 -20.07
CA ALA A 77 -11.94 -11.19 -19.44
C ALA A 77 -12.20 -11.21 -17.94
N ALA A 78 -11.97 -10.09 -17.23
CA ALA A 78 -12.25 -9.96 -15.80
C ALA A 78 -13.74 -10.08 -15.48
N LEU A 79 -14.60 -9.41 -16.27
CA LEU A 79 -16.06 -9.51 -16.14
C LEU A 79 -16.54 -10.95 -16.31
N TRP A 80 -16.11 -11.60 -17.38
CA TRP A 80 -16.43 -13.01 -17.65
C TRP A 80 -15.93 -13.92 -16.51
N LEU A 81 -14.71 -13.70 -16.03
CA LEU A 81 -14.12 -14.46 -14.94
C LEU A 81 -14.95 -14.35 -13.65
N LEU A 82 -15.32 -13.13 -13.24
CA LEU A 82 -16.15 -12.92 -12.04
C LEU A 82 -17.51 -13.61 -12.14
N ILE A 83 -18.15 -13.55 -13.31
CA ILE A 83 -19.45 -14.21 -13.56
C ILE A 83 -19.30 -15.73 -13.48
N THR A 84 -18.30 -16.30 -14.16
CA THR A 84 -18.11 -17.76 -14.23
C THR A 84 -17.66 -18.35 -12.90
N ILE A 85 -16.85 -17.64 -12.09
CA ILE A 85 -16.50 -18.05 -10.73
C ILE A 85 -17.79 -18.19 -9.88
N LYS A 86 -18.68 -17.19 -9.94
CA LYS A 86 -19.95 -17.24 -9.19
C LYS A 86 -20.90 -18.29 -9.73
N PHE A 87 -20.97 -18.49 -11.06
CA PHE A 87 -21.75 -19.55 -11.68
C PHE A 87 -21.32 -20.94 -11.17
N ASN A 88 -20.02 -21.16 -10.99
CA ASN A 88 -19.44 -22.37 -10.41
C ASN A 88 -19.52 -22.41 -8.88
N ARG A 89 -20.28 -21.50 -8.25
CA ARG A 89 -20.48 -21.44 -6.79
C ARG A 89 -19.17 -21.28 -5.99
N LYS A 90 -18.14 -20.70 -6.61
CA LYS A 90 -16.85 -20.44 -5.94
C LYS A 90 -16.87 -19.09 -5.23
N ARG A 91 -16.02 -18.95 -4.19
CA ARG A 91 -15.94 -17.74 -3.39
C ARG A 91 -15.06 -16.69 -4.06
N ILE A 92 -15.47 -15.44 -3.98
CA ILE A 92 -14.70 -14.27 -4.45
C ILE A 92 -14.33 -13.43 -3.24
N ILE A 93 -13.03 -13.14 -3.11
CA ILE A 93 -12.49 -12.26 -2.08
C ILE A 93 -11.78 -11.12 -2.78
N TRP A 94 -12.10 -9.89 -2.41
CA TRP A 94 -11.51 -8.71 -2.99
C TRP A 94 -10.80 -7.86 -1.94
N PHE A 95 -9.56 -7.46 -2.24
CA PHE A 95 -8.79 -6.54 -1.43
C PHE A 95 -8.90 -5.12 -1.98
N LEU A 96 -9.55 -4.25 -1.23
CA LEU A 96 -9.69 -2.83 -1.52
C LEU A 96 -8.45 -2.07 -1.03
N HIS A 97 -7.55 -1.72 -1.95
CA HIS A 97 -6.31 -1.00 -1.63
C HIS A 97 -6.41 0.52 -1.78
N ASN A 98 -7.31 1.03 -2.64
CA ASN A 98 -7.43 2.45 -2.97
C ASN A 98 -8.89 2.91 -2.97
N LYS A 99 -9.13 4.19 -2.59
CA LYS A 99 -10.47 4.80 -2.66
C LYS A 99 -10.94 4.97 -4.10
N GLN A 100 -10.03 5.43 -4.94
CA GLN A 100 -10.26 5.69 -6.36
C GLN A 100 -9.06 5.24 -7.18
N PRO A 101 -9.25 4.88 -8.46
CA PRO A 101 -8.16 4.61 -9.38
C PRO A 101 -7.31 5.86 -9.59
N HIS A 102 -5.99 5.73 -9.54
CA HIS A 102 -5.03 6.84 -9.68
C HIS A 102 -5.00 7.47 -11.08
N VAL A 103 -5.55 6.82 -12.09
CA VAL A 103 -5.53 7.29 -13.48
C VAL A 103 -6.95 7.58 -13.94
N ALA A 104 -7.16 8.74 -14.59
CA ALA A 104 -8.48 9.17 -15.07
C ALA A 104 -8.98 8.40 -16.32
N ARG A 105 -8.16 7.48 -16.85
CA ARG A 105 -8.48 6.74 -18.07
C ARG A 105 -9.52 5.64 -17.80
N HIS A 106 -10.43 5.41 -18.76
CA HIS A 106 -11.44 4.33 -18.71
C HIS A 106 -12.28 4.25 -17.42
N GLN A 107 -12.65 5.38 -16.85
CA GLN A 107 -13.34 5.44 -15.55
C GLN A 107 -14.64 4.62 -15.50
N TRP A 108 -15.40 4.57 -16.60
CA TRP A 108 -16.63 3.79 -16.65
C TRP A 108 -16.38 2.28 -16.45
N ALA A 109 -15.31 1.74 -17.08
CA ALA A 109 -14.94 0.34 -16.95
C ALA A 109 -14.45 0.01 -15.55
N LYS A 110 -13.68 0.92 -14.92
CA LYS A 110 -13.26 0.80 -13.52
C LYS A 110 -14.45 0.84 -12.56
N LYS A 111 -15.40 1.76 -12.77
CA LYS A 111 -16.64 1.83 -11.97
C LYS A 111 -17.44 0.54 -12.11
N LEU A 112 -17.56 -0.01 -13.31
CA LEU A 112 -18.25 -1.28 -13.56
C LEU A 112 -17.57 -2.44 -12.83
N LEU A 113 -16.24 -2.60 -12.97
CA LEU A 113 -15.49 -3.64 -12.24
C LEU A 113 -15.61 -3.47 -10.74
N THR A 114 -15.46 -2.25 -10.22
CA THR A 114 -15.61 -1.98 -8.78
C THR A 114 -17.01 -2.33 -8.29
N HIS A 115 -18.06 -1.97 -9.04
CA HIS A 115 -19.44 -2.32 -8.70
C HIS A 115 -19.64 -3.84 -8.66
N LEU A 116 -19.11 -4.57 -9.63
CA LEU A 116 -19.20 -6.03 -9.65
C LEU A 116 -18.38 -6.67 -8.52
N LEU A 117 -17.20 -6.16 -8.23
CA LEU A 117 -16.39 -6.61 -7.10
C LEU A 117 -17.13 -6.42 -5.77
N ILE A 118 -17.74 -5.24 -5.57
CA ILE A 118 -18.56 -4.99 -4.37
C ILE A 118 -19.74 -5.96 -4.31
N SER A 119 -20.48 -6.14 -5.40
CA SER A 119 -21.69 -6.98 -5.40
C SER A 119 -21.41 -8.46 -5.33
N LYS A 120 -20.37 -8.96 -6.02
CA LYS A 120 -20.10 -10.40 -6.19
C LYS A 120 -19.11 -10.98 -5.19
N SER A 121 -18.32 -10.15 -4.47
CA SER A 121 -17.43 -10.67 -3.44
C SER A 121 -18.21 -11.25 -2.26
N ASP A 122 -17.72 -12.34 -1.74
CA ASP A 122 -18.21 -12.95 -0.49
C ASP A 122 -17.51 -12.31 0.72
N LEU A 123 -16.27 -11.80 0.51
CA LEU A 123 -15.51 -11.04 1.49
C LEU A 123 -14.78 -9.89 0.80
N ILE A 124 -14.84 -8.71 1.40
CA ILE A 124 -14.03 -7.54 1.01
C ILE A 124 -13.06 -7.26 2.15
N VAL A 125 -11.78 -7.17 1.84
CA VAL A 125 -10.75 -6.86 2.84
C VAL A 125 -10.16 -5.48 2.54
N THR A 126 -9.95 -4.69 3.56
CA THR A 126 -9.29 -3.38 3.47
C THR A 126 -8.23 -3.22 4.57
N HIS A 127 -7.20 -2.44 4.28
CA HIS A 127 -6.11 -2.14 5.20
C HIS A 127 -6.21 -0.74 5.83
N ALA A 128 -7.40 -0.14 5.77
CA ALA A 128 -7.72 1.10 6.45
C ALA A 128 -9.17 1.07 6.92
N THR A 129 -9.46 1.59 8.12
CA THR A 129 -10.82 1.68 8.65
C THR A 129 -11.72 2.52 7.74
N GLU A 130 -11.16 3.54 7.09
CA GLU A 130 -11.87 4.35 6.09
C GLU A 130 -12.37 3.52 4.89
N GLY A 131 -11.71 2.41 4.55
CA GLY A 131 -12.15 1.50 3.49
C GLY A 131 -13.52 0.89 3.76
N VAL A 132 -13.84 0.59 5.02
CA VAL A 132 -15.18 0.11 5.42
C VAL A 132 -16.23 1.19 5.13
N ALA A 133 -15.96 2.45 5.50
CA ALA A 133 -16.85 3.57 5.21
C ALA A 133 -17.01 3.79 3.68
N VAL A 134 -15.95 3.65 2.90
CA VAL A 134 -16.00 3.74 1.43
C VAL A 134 -16.93 2.68 0.83
N ILE A 135 -16.88 1.44 1.30
CA ILE A 135 -17.76 0.36 0.85
C ILE A 135 -19.20 0.64 1.29
N ARG A 136 -19.44 0.98 2.55
CA ARG A 136 -20.77 1.33 3.09
C ARG A 136 -21.44 2.44 2.28
N ASN A 137 -20.69 3.49 1.94
CA ASN A 137 -21.22 4.63 1.17
C ASN A 137 -21.57 4.25 -0.28
N ARG A 138 -20.92 3.22 -0.85
CA ARG A 138 -21.21 2.72 -2.21
C ARG A 138 -22.32 1.67 -2.23
N CYS A 139 -22.37 0.83 -1.22
CA CYS A 139 -23.35 -0.27 -1.08
C CYS A 139 -23.45 -0.65 0.41
N ARG A 140 -24.54 -0.21 1.04
CA ARG A 140 -24.76 -0.39 2.50
C ARG A 140 -24.72 -1.88 2.90
N ASP A 141 -25.32 -2.75 2.09
CA ASP A 141 -25.37 -4.19 2.38
C ASP A 141 -23.99 -4.86 2.32
N ALA A 142 -23.03 -4.26 1.61
CA ALA A 142 -21.68 -4.78 1.49
C ALA A 142 -20.82 -4.50 2.73
N GLU A 143 -21.26 -3.65 3.68
CA GLU A 143 -20.55 -3.39 4.94
C GLU A 143 -20.39 -4.68 5.76
N SER A 144 -21.44 -5.51 5.85
CA SER A 144 -21.44 -6.75 6.64
C SER A 144 -20.42 -7.79 6.17
N LYS A 145 -19.99 -7.71 4.91
CA LYS A 145 -18.95 -8.57 4.31
C LYS A 145 -17.60 -7.85 4.13
N THR A 146 -17.43 -6.67 4.74
CA THR A 146 -16.19 -5.90 4.67
C THR A 146 -15.42 -6.02 5.96
N LEU A 147 -14.17 -6.47 5.86
CA LEU A 147 -13.26 -6.72 6.97
C LEU A 147 -12.08 -5.76 6.93
N PHE A 148 -11.84 -5.07 8.02
CA PHE A 148 -10.58 -4.36 8.23
C PHE A 148 -9.55 -5.32 8.82
N LEU A 149 -8.39 -5.41 8.17
CA LEU A 149 -7.18 -6.04 8.68
C LEU A 149 -6.01 -5.08 8.52
N HIS A 150 -5.21 -4.90 9.56
CA HIS A 150 -3.99 -4.10 9.45
C HIS A 150 -3.13 -4.58 8.28
N HIS A 151 -2.51 -3.63 7.57
CA HIS A 151 -1.57 -3.98 6.50
C HIS A 151 -0.35 -4.67 7.12
N PRO A 152 -0.10 -5.94 6.79
CA PRO A 152 1.02 -6.68 7.39
C PRO A 152 2.36 -6.16 6.90
N THR A 153 3.39 -6.30 7.75
CA THR A 153 4.77 -5.97 7.39
C THR A 153 5.77 -6.88 8.11
N LYS A 154 7.04 -6.71 7.80
CA LYS A 154 8.15 -7.43 8.44
C LYS A 154 8.82 -6.50 9.45
N ASN A 155 9.33 -7.04 10.55
CA ASN A 155 10.24 -6.31 11.42
C ASN A 155 11.62 -6.24 10.75
N ARG A 156 12.07 -5.03 10.40
CA ARG A 156 13.38 -4.75 9.80
C ARG A 156 14.20 -3.82 10.70
N MET A 157 13.77 -3.62 11.93
CA MET A 157 14.51 -2.78 12.88
C MET A 157 15.87 -3.39 13.17
N PRO A 158 16.93 -2.56 13.32
CA PRO A 158 18.23 -3.05 13.75
C PRO A 158 18.12 -3.67 15.16
N ALA A 159 18.94 -4.69 15.44
CA ALA A 159 18.94 -5.41 16.70
C ALA A 159 19.32 -4.48 17.88
N GLN A 160 20.21 -3.52 17.65
CA GLN A 160 20.56 -2.48 18.62
C GLN A 160 19.96 -1.15 18.16
N ALA A 161 19.25 -0.46 19.06
CA ALA A 161 18.88 0.92 18.80
C ALA A 161 20.18 1.72 18.59
N ALA A 162 20.33 2.33 17.42
CA ALA A 162 21.43 3.27 17.21
C ALA A 162 21.32 4.34 18.29
N ASN A 163 22.39 4.54 19.09
CA ASN A 163 22.50 5.68 19.98
C ASN A 163 22.09 6.93 19.19
N ALA A 164 21.34 7.83 19.81
CA ALA A 164 20.78 9.03 19.21
C ALA A 164 21.83 9.73 18.32
N GLN A 165 21.87 9.34 17.03
CA GLN A 165 22.74 9.96 16.07
C GLN A 165 22.15 11.35 15.75
N THR A 166 23.01 12.32 15.58
CA THR A 166 22.64 13.64 15.07
C THR A 166 21.85 13.45 13.79
N THR A 167 20.62 13.92 13.76
CA THR A 167 19.77 13.81 12.59
C THR A 167 20.26 14.80 11.54
N ASP A 168 20.87 14.28 10.47
CA ASP A 168 21.39 15.10 9.37
C ASP A 168 20.30 15.60 8.45
N THR A 169 19.16 14.91 8.41
CA THR A 169 18.01 15.17 7.54
C THR A 169 16.74 15.35 8.38
N ASN A 170 15.98 16.43 8.11
CA ASN A 170 14.71 16.62 8.79
C ASN A 170 13.62 15.71 8.19
N LEU A 171 13.51 15.67 6.84
CA LEU A 171 12.49 14.93 6.13
C LEU A 171 13.09 14.06 5.04
N LEU A 172 12.80 12.77 5.05
CA LEU A 172 13.10 11.82 3.98
C LEU A 172 11.81 11.49 3.21
N ILE A 173 11.83 11.68 1.91
CA ILE A 173 10.80 11.20 0.98
C ILE A 173 11.44 10.10 0.15
N TRP A 174 10.88 8.89 0.14
CA TRP A 174 11.47 7.76 -0.56
C TRP A 174 10.46 6.92 -1.34
N GLY A 175 10.95 6.07 -2.23
CA GLY A 175 10.17 5.14 -3.06
C GLY A 175 9.87 5.71 -4.45
N ASN A 176 9.02 5.03 -5.22
CA ASN A 176 8.66 5.49 -6.56
C ASN A 176 7.96 6.86 -6.50
N ILE A 177 8.44 7.82 -7.28
CA ILE A 177 7.91 9.17 -7.34
C ILE A 177 7.02 9.29 -8.57
N SER A 178 5.76 9.66 -8.36
CA SER A 178 4.77 9.91 -9.40
C SER A 178 3.93 11.12 -9.03
N ARG A 179 3.29 11.77 -10.01
CA ARG A 179 2.56 13.03 -9.81
C ARG A 179 1.51 12.93 -8.70
N TYR A 180 0.71 11.87 -8.67
CA TYR A 180 -0.34 11.70 -7.64
C TYR A 180 0.20 11.59 -6.20
N LYS A 181 1.51 11.41 -6.02
CA LYS A 181 2.13 11.32 -4.69
C LYS A 181 2.46 12.65 -4.03
N GLY A 182 2.15 13.77 -4.69
CA GLY A 182 2.27 15.10 -4.11
C GLY A 182 3.70 15.56 -3.83
N VAL A 183 4.73 14.83 -4.30
CA VAL A 183 6.13 15.18 -4.00
C VAL A 183 6.53 16.50 -4.66
N ALA A 184 6.18 16.71 -5.93
CA ALA A 184 6.49 17.94 -6.64
C ALA A 184 5.76 19.14 -6.04
N GLU A 185 4.51 18.96 -5.68
CA GLU A 185 3.67 19.96 -5.02
C GLU A 185 4.25 20.37 -3.66
N PHE A 186 4.67 19.40 -2.86
CA PHE A 186 5.30 19.67 -1.56
C PHE A 186 6.65 20.38 -1.72
N ILE A 187 7.51 19.96 -2.64
CA ILE A 187 8.80 20.60 -2.88
C ILE A 187 8.62 22.04 -3.36
N ARG A 188 7.65 22.29 -4.24
CA ARG A 188 7.29 23.65 -4.67
C ARG A 188 6.84 24.49 -3.48
N PHE A 189 5.92 23.98 -2.67
CA PHE A 189 5.47 24.63 -1.44
C PHE A 189 6.64 24.95 -0.49
N ALA A 190 7.57 24.01 -0.30
CA ALA A 190 8.73 24.20 0.56
C ALA A 190 9.62 25.36 0.08
N ASN A 191 9.82 25.49 -1.24
CA ASN A 191 10.57 26.59 -1.84
C ASN A 191 9.84 27.94 -1.71
N GLU A 192 8.56 27.99 -2.07
CA GLU A 192 7.75 29.22 -2.02
C GLU A 192 7.66 29.79 -0.59
N HIS A 193 7.64 28.91 0.42
CA HIS A 193 7.59 29.33 1.83
C HIS A 193 8.96 29.34 2.51
N SER A 194 10.05 29.15 1.75
CA SER A 194 11.44 29.19 2.25
C SER A 194 11.63 28.31 3.49
N LEU A 195 11.10 27.08 3.47
CA LEU A 195 11.21 26.16 4.60
C LEU A 195 12.68 25.81 4.87
N LYS A 196 13.16 26.11 6.08
CA LYS A 196 14.53 25.79 6.53
C LYS A 196 14.62 24.36 7.07
N LEU A 197 14.13 23.39 6.30
CA LEU A 197 14.19 21.97 6.60
C LEU A 197 15.08 21.26 5.59
N LYS A 198 16.02 20.45 6.06
CA LYS A 198 16.80 19.57 5.19
C LYS A 198 15.90 18.44 4.69
N ILE A 199 15.56 18.46 3.41
CA ILE A 199 14.68 17.51 2.74
C ILE A 199 15.51 16.66 1.79
N LYS A 200 15.46 15.34 1.94
CA LYS A 200 16.09 14.38 1.04
C LYS A 200 15.03 13.57 0.32
N VAL A 201 15.08 13.57 -1.01
CA VAL A 201 14.19 12.79 -1.87
C VAL A 201 15.00 11.70 -2.57
N ILE A 202 14.65 10.43 -2.34
CA ILE A 202 15.30 9.27 -2.99
C ILE A 202 14.23 8.42 -3.64
N GLY A 203 14.13 8.45 -4.95
CA GLY A 203 13.12 7.64 -5.62
C GLY A 203 13.21 7.69 -7.14
N LYS A 204 12.81 6.58 -7.77
CA LYS A 204 12.69 6.55 -9.23
C LYS A 204 11.47 7.34 -9.68
N CYS A 205 11.69 8.39 -10.47
CA CYS A 205 10.61 9.16 -11.07
C CYS A 205 9.91 8.36 -12.18
N SER A 206 8.58 8.49 -12.25
CA SER A 206 7.74 7.82 -13.25
C SER A 206 7.94 8.35 -14.68
N SER A 207 8.49 9.54 -14.83
CA SER A 207 8.84 10.15 -16.12
C SER A 207 10.07 11.05 -15.99
N ALA A 208 10.75 11.28 -17.14
CA ALA A 208 11.88 12.21 -17.21
C ALA A 208 11.44 13.63 -16.89
N ASP A 209 10.30 14.08 -17.40
CA ASP A 209 9.76 15.42 -17.17
C ASP A 209 9.54 15.71 -15.68
N LEU A 210 9.04 14.74 -14.93
CA LEU A 210 8.85 14.88 -13.48
C LEU A 210 10.20 15.01 -12.76
N PHE A 211 11.21 14.28 -13.22
CA PHE A 211 12.54 14.41 -12.64
C PHE A 211 13.17 15.76 -12.93
N GLU A 212 13.08 16.27 -14.16
CA GLU A 212 13.60 17.59 -14.50
C GLU A 212 12.86 18.70 -13.74
N GLU A 213 11.54 18.59 -13.59
CA GLU A 213 10.76 19.52 -12.75
C GLU A 213 11.27 19.55 -11.30
N LEU A 214 11.49 18.37 -10.69
CA LEU A 214 12.01 18.27 -9.33
C LEU A 214 13.45 18.80 -9.22
N LYS A 215 14.31 18.45 -10.18
CA LYS A 215 15.72 18.88 -10.22
C LYS A 215 15.87 20.40 -10.25
N GLN A 216 15.01 21.11 -11.00
CA GLN A 216 14.99 22.58 -11.04
C GLN A 216 14.61 23.20 -9.69
N GLN A 217 13.96 22.46 -8.82
CA GLN A 217 13.56 22.92 -7.49
C GLN A 217 14.55 22.55 -6.38
N ALA A 218 15.63 21.82 -6.71
CA ALA A 218 16.68 21.49 -5.76
C ALA A 218 17.45 22.75 -5.31
N ASN A 219 17.82 22.80 -4.04
CA ASN A 219 18.56 23.90 -3.43
C ASN A 219 19.41 23.35 -2.27
N PRO A 220 20.19 24.17 -1.53
CA PRO A 220 21.02 23.67 -0.42
C PRO A 220 20.28 22.92 0.69
N TYR A 221 18.96 23.10 0.81
CA TYR A 221 18.12 22.38 1.78
C TYR A 221 17.40 21.16 1.17
N ILE A 222 17.29 21.08 -0.17
CA ILE A 222 16.50 20.06 -0.87
C ILE A 222 17.39 19.29 -1.84
N SER A 223 17.68 18.03 -1.51
CA SER A 223 18.44 17.11 -2.37
C SER A 223 17.51 16.07 -3.02
N ILE A 224 17.76 15.76 -4.30
CA ILE A 224 16.90 14.84 -5.08
C ILE A 224 17.77 13.83 -5.81
N GLU A 225 17.52 12.56 -5.53
CA GLU A 225 18.19 11.40 -6.14
C GLU A 225 17.18 10.56 -6.94
N ASN A 226 17.27 10.59 -8.28
CA ASN A 226 16.39 9.80 -9.17
C ASN A 226 16.90 8.38 -9.33
N ARG A 227 16.75 7.59 -8.29
CA ARG A 227 17.13 6.17 -8.27
C ARG A 227 16.28 5.34 -7.31
N SER A 228 16.24 4.05 -7.51
CA SER A 228 15.67 3.15 -6.51
C SER A 228 16.61 3.04 -5.31
N ILE A 229 16.04 2.91 -4.11
CA ILE A 229 16.77 2.66 -2.88
C ILE A 229 16.52 1.23 -2.40
N ARG A 230 17.58 0.54 -1.98
CA ARG A 230 17.49 -0.80 -1.39
C ARG A 230 17.16 -0.70 0.09
N PHE A 231 16.57 -1.73 0.66
CA PHE A 231 16.16 -1.73 2.08
C PHE A 231 17.34 -1.62 3.06
N ASP A 232 18.50 -2.16 2.72
CA ASP A 232 19.71 -2.03 3.54
C ASP A 232 20.23 -0.58 3.59
N GLU A 233 20.15 0.14 2.48
CA GLU A 233 20.46 1.55 2.39
C GLU A 233 19.37 2.40 3.04
N LEU A 234 18.09 2.09 2.77
CA LEU A 234 16.95 2.78 3.36
C LEU A 234 16.99 2.77 4.89
N SER A 235 17.38 1.63 5.48
CA SER A 235 17.58 1.51 6.93
C SER A 235 18.56 2.56 7.46
N LYS A 236 19.69 2.76 6.77
CA LYS A 236 20.71 3.76 7.14
C LYS A 236 20.22 5.19 6.98
N GLU A 237 19.47 5.45 5.91
CA GLU A 237 18.88 6.78 5.67
C GLU A 237 17.82 7.12 6.72
N ILE A 238 16.95 6.17 7.07
CA ILE A 238 15.94 6.37 8.12
C ILE A 238 16.59 6.67 9.47
N GLN A 239 17.68 5.99 9.83
CA GLN A 239 18.39 6.24 11.09
C GLN A 239 18.97 7.65 11.21
N LYS A 240 19.30 8.30 10.06
CA LYS A 240 19.82 9.66 9.98
C LYS A 240 18.73 10.72 9.82
N THR A 241 17.48 10.29 9.75
CA THR A 241 16.34 11.14 9.41
C THR A 241 15.44 11.34 10.61
N ARG A 242 14.95 12.57 10.80
CA ARG A 242 13.99 12.87 11.87
C ARG A 242 12.62 12.29 11.58
N TYR A 243 12.12 12.45 10.33
CA TYR A 243 10.84 11.90 9.88
C TYR A 243 10.90 11.42 8.42
N VAL A 244 10.21 10.34 8.14
CA VAL A 244 9.82 9.99 6.77
C VAL A 244 8.54 10.78 6.45
N LEU A 245 8.57 11.55 5.38
CA LEU A 245 7.41 12.30 4.87
C LEU A 245 6.79 11.57 3.69
N VAL A 246 5.47 11.41 3.74
CA VAL A 246 4.65 10.87 2.65
C VAL A 246 3.62 11.93 2.26
N PRO A 247 3.94 12.83 1.29
CA PRO A 247 3.14 14.00 0.99
C PRO A 247 1.98 13.72 0.01
N TYR A 248 1.31 12.57 0.13
CA TYR A 248 0.25 12.16 -0.80
C TYR A 248 -0.91 13.16 -0.83
N ALA A 249 -1.47 13.37 -2.03
CA ALA A 249 -2.76 14.02 -2.16
C ALA A 249 -3.87 13.17 -1.52
N ALA A 250 -4.73 13.83 -0.74
CA ALA A 250 -5.70 13.19 0.15
C ALA A 250 -6.75 12.30 -0.53
N GLU A 251 -6.95 12.41 -1.85
CA GLU A 251 -8.14 11.88 -2.49
C GLU A 251 -8.11 10.38 -2.84
N SER A 252 -6.94 9.75 -2.90
CA SER A 252 -6.82 8.41 -3.50
C SER A 252 -6.34 7.29 -2.58
N VAL A 253 -5.72 7.61 -1.45
CA VAL A 253 -4.99 6.64 -0.64
C VAL A 253 -5.89 6.04 0.44
N LEU A 254 -5.96 4.70 0.51
CA LEU A 254 -6.47 3.98 1.67
C LEU A 254 -5.33 3.38 2.49
N SER A 255 -4.45 2.61 1.84
CA SER A 255 -3.29 2.03 2.51
C SER A 255 -2.00 2.39 1.78
N SER A 256 -0.89 2.46 2.51
CA SER A 256 0.39 2.85 1.95
C SER A 256 1.48 1.84 2.32
N GLY A 257 2.03 1.16 1.30
CA GLY A 257 3.19 0.31 1.46
C GLY A 257 4.42 1.08 1.97
N ILE A 258 4.58 2.35 1.54
CA ILE A 258 5.67 3.23 2.02
C ILE A 258 5.53 3.50 3.51
N LEU A 259 4.31 3.73 4.01
CA LEU A 259 4.05 3.88 5.45
C LEU A 259 4.50 2.63 6.19
N MET A 260 4.01 1.45 5.79
CA MET A 260 4.31 0.20 6.48
C MET A 260 5.78 -0.21 6.39
N ASP A 261 6.41 -0.02 5.24
CA ASP A 261 7.83 -0.28 5.09
C ASP A 261 8.67 0.70 5.94
N SER A 262 8.28 1.98 6.04
CA SER A 262 8.96 2.95 6.92
C SER A 262 8.82 2.55 8.39
N LEU A 263 7.61 2.21 8.83
CA LEU A 263 7.37 1.74 10.20
C LEU A 263 8.15 0.46 10.52
N SER A 264 8.36 -0.42 9.53
CA SER A 264 9.13 -1.65 9.70
C SER A 264 10.60 -1.43 10.10
N PHE A 265 11.13 -0.24 9.83
CA PHE A 265 12.47 0.21 10.25
C PHE A 265 12.45 1.08 11.52
N GLY A 266 11.30 1.27 12.14
CA GLY A 266 11.15 2.14 13.31
C GLY A 266 11.10 3.64 12.97
N ALA A 267 10.77 4.00 11.74
CA ALA A 267 10.69 5.40 11.31
C ALA A 267 9.57 6.16 12.02
N ARG A 268 9.82 7.41 12.36
CA ARG A 268 8.77 8.41 12.63
C ARG A 268 8.21 8.86 11.30
N VAL A 269 6.88 8.94 11.16
CA VAL A 269 6.25 9.23 9.87
C VAL A 269 5.35 10.47 9.97
N ILE A 270 5.38 11.30 8.94
CA ILE A 270 4.41 12.36 8.69
C ILE A 270 3.67 12.02 7.40
N GLY A 271 2.35 11.97 7.42
CA GLY A 271 1.52 11.67 6.25
C GLY A 271 0.19 12.39 6.25
N PRO A 272 -0.63 12.28 5.19
CA PRO A 272 -1.93 12.95 5.13
C PRO A 272 -2.91 12.36 6.16
N ASN A 273 -3.86 13.17 6.65
CA ASN A 273 -4.87 12.76 7.63
C ASN A 273 -5.99 11.91 7.00
N ILE A 274 -5.62 10.80 6.35
CA ILE A 274 -6.53 9.90 5.63
C ILE A 274 -6.09 8.44 5.74
N GLY A 275 -7.02 7.53 5.51
CA GLY A 275 -6.76 6.09 5.37
C GLY A 275 -5.93 5.54 6.51
N SER A 276 -4.98 4.69 6.18
CA SER A 276 -4.10 4.05 7.16
C SER A 276 -3.20 5.01 7.93
N PHE A 277 -2.87 6.20 7.39
CA PHE A 277 -2.12 7.21 8.16
C PHE A 277 -2.91 7.68 9.36
N LYS A 278 -4.22 7.94 9.21
CA LYS A 278 -5.12 8.30 10.30
C LYS A 278 -5.24 7.17 11.32
N ASP A 279 -5.37 5.92 10.86
CA ASP A 279 -5.45 4.75 11.74
C ASP A 279 -4.18 4.63 12.59
N TYR A 280 -3.00 4.73 11.98
CA TYR A 280 -1.71 4.59 12.68
C TYR A 280 -1.30 5.82 13.48
N ALA A 281 -1.82 7.01 13.18
CA ALA A 281 -1.65 8.18 14.05
C ALA A 281 -2.35 8.01 15.41
N ASN A 282 -3.42 7.22 15.45
CA ASN A 282 -4.14 6.86 16.66
C ASN A 282 -3.55 5.64 17.39
N GLU A 283 -2.55 4.95 16.80
CA GLU A 283 -1.88 3.82 17.44
C GLU A 283 -0.84 4.32 18.46
N PRO A 284 -1.01 4.05 19.76
CA PRO A 284 -0.13 4.59 20.80
C PRO A 284 1.30 4.08 20.71
N LEU A 285 1.52 2.92 20.13
CA LEU A 285 2.83 2.29 19.97
C LEU A 285 3.69 2.91 18.86
N LEU A 286 3.12 3.79 18.03
CA LEU A 286 3.78 4.34 16.84
C LEU A 286 3.96 5.86 16.94
N CYS A 287 4.97 6.38 16.27
CA CYS A 287 5.16 7.82 16.07
C CYS A 287 4.75 8.21 14.66
N VAL A 288 3.45 8.30 14.43
CA VAL A 288 2.85 8.77 13.18
C VAL A 288 2.11 10.06 13.43
N HIS A 289 2.39 11.08 12.63
CA HIS A 289 1.69 12.36 12.64
C HIS A 289 0.96 12.55 11.32
N THR A 290 -0.18 13.20 11.37
CA THR A 290 -0.96 13.53 10.16
C THR A 290 -1.03 15.03 9.94
N PHE A 291 -1.20 15.43 8.66
CA PHE A 291 -1.43 16.80 8.26
C PHE A 291 -2.65 16.87 7.32
N ASP A 292 -3.36 17.97 7.38
CA ASP A 292 -4.43 18.33 6.45
C ASP A 292 -3.92 19.31 5.37
N SER A 293 -2.88 20.08 5.68
CA SER A 293 -2.20 20.96 4.72
C SER A 293 -0.68 20.93 4.87
N PHE A 294 0.06 21.26 3.81
CA PHE A 294 1.52 21.28 3.83
C PHE A 294 2.10 22.29 4.84
N SER A 295 1.34 23.32 5.21
CA SER A 295 1.76 24.31 6.22
C SER A 295 1.96 23.70 7.62
N GLU A 296 1.34 22.57 7.92
CA GLU A 296 1.46 21.87 9.20
C GLU A 296 2.73 21.01 9.31
N ILE A 297 3.35 20.66 8.16
CA ILE A 297 4.50 19.75 8.13
C ILE A 297 5.71 20.33 8.88
N ALA A 298 6.04 21.60 8.66
CA ALA A 298 7.18 22.22 9.31
C ALA A 298 6.99 22.36 10.84
N PRO A 299 5.84 22.81 11.37
CA PRO A 299 5.53 22.76 12.80
C PRO A 299 5.67 21.34 13.39
N ILE A 300 5.10 20.32 12.76
CA ILE A 300 5.22 18.92 13.21
C ILE A 300 6.70 18.49 13.24
N ALA A 301 7.43 18.74 12.14
CA ALA A 301 8.84 18.34 12.04
C ALA A 301 9.73 19.02 13.08
N ASN A 302 9.42 20.24 13.51
CA ASN A 302 10.22 21.00 14.47
C ASN A 302 9.83 20.77 15.92
N HIS A 303 8.54 20.62 16.21
CA HIS A 303 7.98 20.71 17.58
C HIS A 303 7.29 19.44 18.09
N ALA A 304 7.12 18.41 17.26
CA ALA A 304 6.46 17.19 17.74
C ALA A 304 7.28 16.51 18.85
N THR A 305 6.61 16.26 19.97
CA THR A 305 7.20 15.71 21.20
C THR A 305 7.07 14.19 21.32
N ARG A 306 6.24 13.56 20.48
CA ARG A 306 6.04 12.10 20.53
C ARG A 306 7.33 11.37 20.18
N HIS A 307 7.81 10.56 21.10
CA HIS A 307 9.03 9.78 20.92
C HIS A 307 8.71 8.40 20.33
N ALA A 308 9.54 7.94 19.41
CA ALA A 308 9.51 6.56 18.95
C ALA A 308 10.24 5.69 19.98
N ASN A 309 9.51 4.79 20.64
CA ASN A 309 10.11 3.78 21.51
C ASN A 309 10.35 2.51 20.67
N PRO A 310 11.59 2.01 20.53
CA PRO A 310 11.88 0.83 19.73
C PRO A 310 11.11 -0.43 20.17
N ASP A 311 10.85 -0.61 21.45
CA ASP A 311 10.15 -1.78 21.97
C ASP A 311 8.67 -1.73 21.63
N ASP A 312 8.04 -0.55 21.67
CA ASP A 312 6.67 -0.34 21.22
C ASP A 312 6.51 -0.68 19.72
N TYR A 313 7.47 -0.23 18.90
CA TYR A 313 7.48 -0.59 17.47
C TYR A 313 7.63 -2.09 17.26
N ARG A 314 8.54 -2.76 17.99
CA ARG A 314 8.70 -4.23 17.89
C ARG A 314 7.42 -4.95 18.26
N LEU A 315 6.76 -4.54 19.35
CA LEU A 315 5.47 -5.09 19.77
C LEU A 315 4.40 -4.92 18.69
N PHE A 316 4.29 -3.72 18.09
CA PHE A 316 3.36 -3.46 17.01
C PHE A 316 3.66 -4.32 15.78
N LEU A 317 4.93 -4.39 15.34
CA LEU A 317 5.35 -5.13 14.16
C LEU A 317 5.17 -6.64 14.32
N GLU A 318 5.35 -7.18 15.52
CA GLU A 318 5.10 -8.58 15.84
C GLU A 318 3.59 -8.90 15.74
N LYS A 319 2.76 -8.09 16.40
CA LYS A 319 1.30 -8.21 16.40
C LYS A 319 0.68 -8.14 14.99
N HIS A 320 1.27 -7.33 14.10
CA HIS A 320 0.80 -7.11 12.73
C HIS A 320 1.74 -7.70 11.68
N SER A 321 2.44 -8.78 12.04
CA SER A 321 3.31 -9.52 11.12
C SER A 321 2.51 -10.28 10.06
N TRP A 322 3.18 -10.66 8.98
CA TRP A 322 2.61 -11.53 7.95
C TRP A 322 2.08 -12.86 8.52
N LYS A 323 2.74 -13.40 9.54
CA LYS A 323 2.29 -14.62 10.24
C LYS A 323 0.93 -14.41 10.92
N GLU A 324 0.78 -13.36 11.71
CA GLU A 324 -0.49 -13.08 12.40
C GLU A 324 -1.60 -12.69 11.41
N PHE A 325 -1.25 -11.98 10.34
CA PHE A 325 -2.18 -11.73 9.24
C PHE A 325 -2.65 -13.02 8.57
N GLY A 326 -1.73 -13.96 8.27
CA GLY A 326 -2.06 -15.27 7.69
C GLY A 326 -3.07 -16.03 8.54
N LYS A 327 -2.85 -16.12 9.86
CA LYS A 327 -3.77 -16.73 10.80
C LYS A 327 -5.15 -16.07 10.81
N ALA A 328 -5.19 -14.74 10.93
CA ALA A 328 -6.44 -13.99 10.97
C ALA A 328 -7.22 -14.15 9.65
N PHE A 329 -6.54 -14.11 8.52
CA PHE A 329 -7.18 -14.28 7.22
C PHE A 329 -7.61 -15.72 6.97
N HIS A 330 -6.82 -16.72 7.37
CA HIS A 330 -7.22 -18.15 7.32
C HIS A 330 -8.49 -18.41 8.10
N TYR A 331 -8.61 -17.86 9.31
CA TYR A 331 -9.84 -17.96 10.11
C TYR A 331 -11.08 -17.42 9.37
N GLN A 332 -10.93 -16.27 8.67
CA GLN A 332 -12.02 -15.72 7.86
C GLN A 332 -12.37 -16.61 6.67
N LEU A 333 -11.37 -17.20 6.02
CA LEU A 333 -11.59 -18.14 4.92
C LEU A 333 -12.36 -19.39 5.38
N GLN A 334 -12.03 -19.94 6.56
CA GLN A 334 -12.76 -21.08 7.14
C GLN A 334 -14.23 -20.75 7.40
N LYS A 335 -14.52 -19.57 7.95
CA LYS A 335 -15.89 -19.09 8.15
C LYS A 335 -16.69 -19.03 6.85
N LEU A 336 -16.08 -18.55 5.76
CA LEU A 336 -16.73 -18.48 4.46
C LEU A 336 -17.05 -19.86 3.85
N THR A 337 -16.31 -20.89 4.20
CA THR A 337 -16.55 -22.26 3.68
C THR A 337 -17.61 -23.03 4.47
N GLN A 338 -17.94 -22.57 5.67
CA GLN A 338 -18.98 -23.17 6.51
C GLN A 338 -20.38 -22.58 6.25
N GLN A 339 -20.46 -21.48 5.50
CA GLN A 339 -21.69 -20.85 5.01
C GLN A 339 -22.03 -21.32 3.59
#